data_f6129c8da480ea53f0977a60f79ce863
#
_entry.id   f6129c8da480ea53f0977a60f79ce863
#
_cell.length_a   1.000
_cell.length_b   1.000
_cell.length_c   1.000
_cell.angle_alpha   90.00
_cell.angle_beta   90.00
_cell.angle_gamma   90.00
#
_symmetry.space_group_name_H-M   'P 1'
#
loop_
_entity.id
_entity.type
_entity.pdbx_description
1 polymer ?
#
loop_
_entity_poly.entity_id
_entity_poly.type
_entity_poly.pdbx_seq_one_letter_code
_entity_poly.pdbx_strand_id
1 'polypeptide(L)'
;MKAPLITVDNLCMDFDGTRVLKNISFEIAEGEVLGIIGRSGAGKTVLMHLMRGIEQPPTSGRIVYHVAVCSGCEFLDVGSAVGKPCPKCGGTLSPADIDLWNEKDEMLRRRLMRRTAIMFQRSFALYGDDRVIENVLHALDDIDYPADQAINRAADLIDQVRLSHRMMHIARDLSGGEKQRVVLARQLAKEPFMLFADEPTGTLDPGTAKIVHEMLAEAAKKNNMGIVVTSHFSQVIEDVAGRAILLVDGSIGAIGTPKDVIAQFMKGLDDSEKFEEAELGEKMVVARDVTKRYISVDRGVVRAVNGVSFEVQTKEIFGIIGKSGAGKTTLSGIIAGLIEPTSGEMNIRIGEDWVDMTKPGVEQRGRATAYIGLLHQEYDLFPHRTVLDNLTDAIGLEFPKELAMRKAMVTLKMAGFTDEKSRDILERMPGQLSEGERHRVALAQVLIREPKIVILDEPTGTMDPITKIDVKHSIMHSRDDIDETFIVVSHDMEFVRDICDRLALMRGGKIVEIGKTAEVLAHLTEDERKIMSQPTA
;
A
#
# COMPACT_ATOMS: atom_id res chain seq x y z
N MET A 1 35.60 -0.78 -9.91
CA MET A 1 34.29 -0.21 -9.59
C MET A 1 33.85 0.63 -10.79
N LYS A 2 32.58 0.58 -11.19
CA LYS A 2 32.06 1.50 -12.21
C LYS A 2 32.10 2.92 -11.63
N ALA A 3 32.31 3.95 -12.47
CA ALA A 3 32.26 5.33 -12.02
C ALA A 3 30.85 5.67 -11.48
N PRO A 4 30.75 6.51 -10.43
CA PRO A 4 29.45 6.92 -9.92
C PRO A 4 28.72 7.78 -10.96
N LEU A 5 27.40 7.55 -11.07
CA LEU A 5 26.48 8.40 -11.83
C LEU A 5 25.89 9.47 -10.93
N ILE A 6 25.56 9.09 -9.69
CA ILE A 6 25.00 9.99 -8.68
C ILE A 6 25.78 9.82 -7.38
N THR A 7 26.19 10.94 -6.78
CA THR A 7 26.76 11.01 -5.43
C THR A 7 25.81 11.81 -4.56
N VAL A 8 25.34 11.20 -3.47
CA VAL A 8 24.59 11.85 -2.39
C VAL A 8 25.55 12.03 -1.22
N ASP A 9 25.72 13.25 -0.73
CA ASP A 9 26.73 13.59 0.28
C ASP A 9 26.11 14.38 1.43
N ASN A 10 26.12 13.79 2.63
CA ASN A 10 25.63 14.36 3.90
C ASN A 10 24.25 15.03 3.81
N LEU A 11 23.33 14.41 3.06
CA LEU A 11 22.01 14.95 2.77
C LEU A 11 21.13 14.95 4.02
N CYS A 12 20.59 16.14 4.37
CA CYS A 12 19.58 16.31 5.41
C CYS A 12 18.37 17.04 4.85
N MET A 13 17.18 16.69 5.36
CA MET A 13 15.93 17.32 4.99
C MET A 13 15.03 17.52 6.20
N ASP A 14 14.58 18.74 6.40
CA ASP A 14 13.66 19.12 7.47
C ASP A 14 12.34 19.64 6.85
N PHE A 15 11.20 19.21 7.40
CA PHE A 15 9.87 19.77 7.11
C PHE A 15 9.22 20.25 8.41
N ASP A 16 8.82 21.49 8.44
CA ASP A 16 8.13 22.11 9.59
C ASP A 16 8.80 21.82 10.95
N GLY A 17 10.15 21.87 10.97
CA GLY A 17 10.95 21.62 12.16
C GLY A 17 11.20 20.14 12.49
N THR A 18 10.63 19.21 11.70
CA THR A 18 10.86 17.77 11.85
C THR A 18 11.93 17.30 10.86
N ARG A 19 13.01 16.68 11.37
CA ARG A 19 14.07 16.13 10.52
C ARG A 19 13.67 14.79 9.94
N VAL A 20 13.40 14.76 8.63
CA VAL A 20 12.98 13.57 7.89
C VAL A 20 14.16 12.77 7.35
N LEU A 21 15.24 13.44 6.89
CA LEU A 21 16.48 12.79 6.45
C LEU A 21 17.67 13.30 7.25
N LYS A 22 18.58 12.38 7.64
CA LYS A 22 19.66 12.60 8.60
C LYS A 22 20.98 12.08 8.03
N ASN A 23 21.84 12.96 7.50
CA ASN A 23 23.20 12.65 7.05
C ASN A 23 23.27 11.46 6.09
N ILE A 24 22.45 11.46 5.06
CA ILE A 24 22.39 10.40 4.05
C ILE A 24 23.57 10.56 3.08
N SER A 25 24.40 9.52 2.96
CA SER A 25 25.53 9.51 2.02
C SER A 25 25.67 8.16 1.34
N PHE A 26 25.64 8.14 0.00
CA PHE A 26 25.87 6.94 -0.83
C PHE A 26 26.10 7.35 -2.29
N GLU A 27 26.53 6.40 -3.10
CA GLU A 27 26.73 6.57 -4.54
C GLU A 27 25.88 5.58 -5.32
N ILE A 28 25.51 5.95 -6.54
CA ILE A 28 24.82 5.09 -7.51
C ILE A 28 25.69 5.01 -8.78
N ALA A 29 26.02 3.80 -9.22
CA ALA A 29 26.79 3.58 -10.44
C ALA A 29 25.91 3.64 -11.70
N GLU A 30 26.53 3.84 -12.87
CA GLU A 30 25.82 3.78 -14.16
C GLU A 30 25.17 2.40 -14.39
N GLY A 31 23.89 2.41 -14.78
CA GLY A 31 23.10 1.20 -15.05
C GLY A 31 22.86 0.33 -13.80
N GLU A 32 23.08 0.88 -12.62
CA GLU A 32 22.77 0.19 -11.36
C GLU A 32 21.27 0.22 -11.07
N VAL A 33 20.76 -0.91 -10.56
CA VAL A 33 19.42 -0.97 -9.97
C VAL A 33 19.58 -0.99 -8.45
N LEU A 34 19.27 0.15 -7.82
CA LEU A 34 19.33 0.35 -6.38
C LEU A 34 17.95 0.25 -5.75
N GLY A 35 17.80 -0.63 -4.77
CA GLY A 35 16.61 -0.75 -3.94
C GLY A 35 16.72 0.09 -2.67
N ILE A 36 15.67 0.78 -2.27
CA ILE A 36 15.57 1.46 -0.97
C ILE A 36 14.39 0.86 -0.21
N ILE A 37 14.69 0.11 0.86
CA ILE A 37 13.69 -0.51 1.73
C ILE A 37 13.63 0.20 3.08
N GLY A 38 12.46 0.21 3.70
CA GLY A 38 12.26 0.79 5.03
C GLY A 38 10.76 0.91 5.35
N ARG A 39 10.46 1.17 6.62
CA ARG A 39 9.08 1.38 7.10
C ARG A 39 8.39 2.52 6.35
N SER A 40 7.05 2.53 6.37
CA SER A 40 6.28 3.71 5.96
C SER A 40 6.71 4.91 6.83
N GLY A 41 6.90 6.08 6.21
CA GLY A 41 7.41 7.26 6.92
C GLY A 41 8.92 7.33 7.15
N ALA A 42 9.72 6.31 6.76
CA ALA A 42 11.18 6.34 6.92
C ALA A 42 11.92 7.37 6.03
N GLY A 43 11.21 8.09 5.15
CA GLY A 43 11.79 9.12 4.27
C GLY A 43 12.16 8.64 2.86
N LYS A 44 11.77 7.42 2.44
CA LYS A 44 12.09 6.83 1.12
C LYS A 44 11.66 7.72 -0.05
N THR A 45 10.39 8.12 -0.07
CA THR A 45 9.81 8.99 -1.10
C THR A 45 10.50 10.35 -1.13
N VAL A 46 10.76 10.95 0.04
CA VAL A 46 11.46 12.24 0.15
C VAL A 46 12.87 12.15 -0.42
N LEU A 47 13.63 11.10 -0.07
CA LEU A 47 14.98 10.89 -0.60
C LEU A 47 14.97 10.75 -2.13
N MET A 48 14.02 9.99 -2.66
CA MET A 48 13.90 9.79 -4.10
C MET A 48 13.47 11.08 -4.82
N HIS A 49 12.54 11.86 -4.26
CA HIS A 49 12.11 13.14 -4.81
C HIS A 49 13.26 14.16 -4.82
N LEU A 50 14.08 14.20 -3.76
CA LEU A 50 15.28 15.03 -3.72
C LEU A 50 16.27 14.64 -4.82
N MET A 51 16.53 13.34 -5.02
CA MET A 51 17.41 12.88 -6.10
C MET A 51 16.84 13.18 -7.49
N ARG A 52 15.52 13.11 -7.64
CA ARG A 52 14.84 13.47 -8.91
C ARG A 52 14.73 14.97 -9.11
N GLY A 53 14.88 15.80 -8.07
CA GLY A 53 14.82 17.25 -8.14
C GLY A 53 13.40 17.84 -8.26
N ILE A 54 12.39 17.17 -7.72
CA ILE A 54 11.00 17.62 -7.70
C ILE A 54 10.54 18.12 -6.32
N GLU A 55 11.35 17.91 -5.29
CA GLU A 55 11.10 18.42 -3.94
C GLU A 55 11.71 19.83 -3.78
N GLN A 56 11.47 20.48 -2.65
CA GLN A 56 12.22 21.69 -2.26
C GLN A 56 13.70 21.33 -2.01
N PRO A 57 14.62 22.33 -2.08
CA PRO A 57 16.04 22.09 -1.80
C PRO A 57 16.27 21.45 -0.43
N PRO A 58 17.27 20.55 -0.29
CA PRO A 58 17.59 19.94 0.99
C PRO A 58 18.06 21.01 1.99
N THR A 59 17.82 20.73 3.30
CA THR A 59 18.26 21.62 4.38
C THR A 59 19.78 21.72 4.43
N SER A 60 20.49 20.63 4.13
CA SER A 60 21.96 20.60 3.97
C SER A 60 22.40 19.37 3.17
N GLY A 61 23.67 19.37 2.76
CA GLY A 61 24.22 18.33 1.89
C GLY A 61 24.02 18.64 0.41
N ARG A 62 24.37 17.71 -0.46
CA ARG A 62 24.30 17.88 -1.91
C ARG A 62 24.02 16.58 -2.65
N ILE A 63 23.52 16.70 -3.87
CA ILE A 63 23.29 15.59 -4.79
C ILE A 63 23.96 15.97 -6.12
N VAL A 64 25.00 15.24 -6.48
CA VAL A 64 25.81 15.52 -7.67
C VAL A 64 25.60 14.42 -8.70
N TYR A 65 25.29 14.83 -9.94
CA TYR A 65 25.23 13.95 -11.09
C TYR A 65 26.50 14.09 -11.93
N HIS A 66 27.17 12.96 -12.18
CA HIS A 66 28.37 12.88 -13.01
C HIS A 66 27.98 12.47 -14.43
N VAL A 67 27.94 13.41 -15.35
CA VAL A 67 27.35 13.24 -16.68
C VAL A 67 28.25 13.72 -17.80
N ALA A 68 27.89 13.39 -19.01
CA ALA A 68 28.49 13.92 -20.24
C ALA A 68 27.52 14.90 -20.90
N VAL A 69 27.96 16.13 -21.18
CA VAL A 69 27.16 17.19 -21.78
C VAL A 69 27.72 17.60 -23.15
N CYS A 70 26.82 17.92 -24.09
CA CYS A 70 27.19 18.48 -25.37
C CYS A 70 27.29 20.00 -25.29
N SER A 71 28.40 20.55 -25.77
CA SER A 71 28.58 22.00 -25.87
C SER A 71 27.80 22.63 -27.03
N GLY A 72 27.50 21.86 -28.07
CA GLY A 72 26.83 22.33 -29.29
C GLY A 72 25.30 22.24 -29.28
N CYS A 73 24.74 21.48 -28.34
CA CYS A 73 23.27 21.32 -28.19
C CYS A 73 22.92 21.00 -26.74
N GLU A 74 21.62 20.79 -26.45
CA GLU A 74 21.14 20.49 -25.09
C GLU A 74 21.27 19.02 -24.67
N PHE A 75 21.86 18.15 -25.49
CA PHE A 75 21.96 16.72 -25.20
C PHE A 75 22.90 16.45 -24.00
N LEU A 76 22.45 15.53 -23.17
CA LEU A 76 23.14 15.06 -21.96
C LEU A 76 23.01 13.53 -21.88
N ASP A 77 24.09 12.86 -21.45
CA ASP A 77 24.15 11.41 -21.29
C ASP A 77 24.98 11.01 -20.06
N VAL A 78 25.06 9.72 -19.78
CA VAL A 78 25.88 9.16 -18.68
C VAL A 78 27.36 9.48 -18.85
N GLY A 79 28.13 9.47 -17.74
CA GLY A 79 29.56 9.85 -17.74
C GLY A 79 30.42 8.98 -18.68
N SER A 80 30.08 7.69 -18.90
CA SER A 80 30.78 6.81 -19.84
C SER A 80 30.64 7.23 -21.32
N ALA A 81 29.81 8.22 -21.63
CA ALA A 81 29.69 8.80 -22.95
C ALA A 81 30.69 9.94 -23.22
N VAL A 82 31.46 10.37 -22.23
CA VAL A 82 32.50 11.41 -22.38
C VAL A 82 33.46 11.04 -23.52
N GLY A 83 33.76 12.01 -24.38
CA GLY A 83 34.60 11.84 -25.54
C GLY A 83 33.92 11.22 -26.79
N LYS A 84 32.68 10.72 -26.66
CA LYS A 84 31.92 10.22 -27.80
C LYS A 84 31.26 11.37 -28.58
N PRO A 85 30.93 11.15 -29.87
CA PRO A 85 30.14 12.11 -30.64
C PRO A 85 28.72 12.20 -30.10
N CYS A 86 28.18 13.40 -30.02
CA CYS A 86 26.80 13.65 -29.63
C CYS A 86 25.83 13.07 -30.68
N PRO A 87 24.85 12.23 -30.31
CA PRO A 87 23.93 11.62 -31.27
C PRO A 87 22.98 12.64 -31.93
N LYS A 88 22.77 13.83 -31.34
CA LYS A 88 21.91 14.88 -31.89
C LYS A 88 22.62 15.83 -32.88
N CYS A 89 23.85 16.22 -32.61
CA CYS A 89 24.55 17.26 -33.43
C CYS A 89 25.95 16.87 -33.88
N GLY A 90 26.47 15.71 -33.52
CA GLY A 90 27.82 15.25 -33.84
C GLY A 90 28.95 15.90 -33.03
N GLY A 91 28.67 16.89 -32.18
CA GLY A 91 29.67 17.52 -31.29
C GLY A 91 30.21 16.54 -30.25
N THR A 92 31.33 16.87 -29.63
CA THR A 92 31.95 15.99 -28.60
C THR A 92 31.31 16.20 -27.25
N LEU A 93 31.03 15.10 -26.55
CA LEU A 93 30.50 15.09 -25.19
C LEU A 93 31.64 15.33 -24.18
N SER A 94 31.50 16.33 -23.31
CA SER A 94 32.45 16.73 -22.27
C SER A 94 31.92 16.37 -20.88
N PRO A 95 32.82 16.06 -19.90
CA PRO A 95 32.39 15.74 -18.55
C PRO A 95 31.80 16.96 -17.86
N ALA A 96 30.77 16.76 -17.05
CA ALA A 96 30.16 17.76 -16.19
C ALA A 96 29.64 17.15 -14.91
N ASP A 97 29.89 17.81 -13.79
CA ASP A 97 29.31 17.54 -12.49
C ASP A 97 28.18 18.54 -12.26
N ILE A 98 26.96 18.04 -12.08
CA ILE A 98 25.77 18.87 -11.86
C ILE A 98 25.36 18.70 -10.41
N ASP A 99 25.57 19.75 -9.60
CA ASP A 99 24.95 19.81 -8.27
C ASP A 99 23.47 20.19 -8.44
N LEU A 100 22.60 19.24 -8.19
CA LEU A 100 21.17 19.31 -8.52
C LEU A 100 20.45 20.51 -7.91
N TRP A 101 20.92 20.98 -6.76
CA TRP A 101 20.28 22.04 -5.99
C TRP A 101 21.06 23.36 -5.97
N ASN A 102 22.17 23.44 -6.73
CA ASN A 102 22.91 24.66 -6.89
C ASN A 102 22.27 25.56 -7.96
N GLU A 103 21.98 26.81 -7.62
CA GLU A 103 21.37 27.79 -8.55
C GLU A 103 22.18 27.99 -9.84
N LYS A 104 23.50 27.86 -9.77
CA LYS A 104 24.38 27.97 -10.93
C LYS A 104 24.15 26.89 -11.98
N ASP A 105 23.63 25.74 -11.56
CA ASP A 105 23.41 24.56 -12.41
C ASP A 105 21.97 24.43 -12.90
N GLU A 106 21.12 25.44 -12.70
CA GLU A 106 19.67 25.37 -13.02
C GLU A 106 19.41 24.98 -14.48
N MET A 107 20.18 25.51 -15.44
CA MET A 107 20.00 25.15 -16.85
C MET A 107 20.37 23.69 -17.11
N LEU A 108 21.47 23.21 -16.52
CA LEU A 108 21.88 21.80 -16.63
C LEU A 108 20.89 20.87 -15.88
N ARG A 109 20.38 21.33 -14.75
CA ARG A 109 19.32 20.63 -14.02
C ARG A 109 18.08 20.39 -14.89
N ARG A 110 17.61 21.41 -15.63
CA ARG A 110 16.47 21.27 -16.55
C ARG A 110 16.75 20.25 -17.66
N ARG A 111 17.97 20.22 -18.21
CA ARG A 111 18.40 19.20 -19.19
C ARG A 111 18.41 17.80 -18.57
N LEU A 112 18.94 17.67 -17.35
CA LEU A 112 18.97 16.42 -16.58
C LEU A 112 17.55 15.87 -16.34
N MET A 113 16.59 16.74 -15.98
CA MET A 113 15.19 16.38 -15.76
C MET A 113 14.51 15.76 -16.98
N ARG A 114 14.89 16.16 -18.19
CA ARG A 114 14.38 15.57 -19.44
C ARG A 114 14.90 14.17 -19.71
N ARG A 115 16.04 13.79 -19.11
CA ARG A 115 16.72 12.50 -19.27
C ARG A 115 16.60 11.58 -18.06
N THR A 116 15.81 11.98 -17.07
CA THR A 116 15.45 11.17 -15.91
C THR A 116 13.94 11.01 -15.84
N ALA A 117 13.47 9.84 -15.47
CA ALA A 117 12.05 9.50 -15.40
C ALA A 117 11.61 9.20 -13.98
N ILE A 118 10.30 9.31 -13.70
CA ILE A 118 9.72 8.95 -12.40
C ILE A 118 8.37 8.25 -12.56
N MET A 119 8.15 7.21 -11.76
CA MET A 119 6.87 6.56 -11.56
C MET A 119 6.43 6.81 -10.11
N PHE A 120 5.27 7.41 -9.92
CA PHE A 120 4.70 7.72 -8.60
C PHE A 120 3.81 6.58 -8.09
N GLN A 121 3.71 6.44 -6.76
CA GLN A 121 2.97 5.40 -6.06
C GLN A 121 1.46 5.37 -6.39
N ARG A 122 0.79 6.54 -6.41
CA ARG A 122 -0.69 6.63 -6.48
C ARG A 122 -1.25 7.38 -7.67
N SER A 123 -0.42 7.95 -8.52
CA SER A 123 -0.91 8.67 -9.70
C SER A 123 -0.60 7.92 -10.97
N PHE A 124 -1.62 7.32 -11.54
CA PHE A 124 -1.56 7.01 -12.96
C PHE A 124 -1.62 8.34 -13.72
N ALA A 125 -0.46 8.96 -13.98
CA ALA A 125 -0.38 10.16 -14.79
C ALA A 125 -0.71 9.84 -16.25
N LEU A 126 -1.94 9.34 -16.49
CA LEU A 126 -2.48 8.97 -17.79
C LEU A 126 -3.59 9.94 -18.19
N TYR A 127 -3.67 10.22 -19.47
CA TYR A 127 -4.85 10.82 -20.07
C TYR A 127 -5.92 9.73 -20.16
N GLY A 128 -6.88 9.76 -19.21
CA GLY A 128 -7.83 8.67 -18.99
C GLY A 128 -8.75 8.39 -20.17
N ASP A 129 -9.12 9.42 -20.90
CA ASP A 129 -10.03 9.34 -22.06
C ASP A 129 -9.32 8.99 -23.36
N ASP A 130 -7.99 9.05 -23.38
CA ASP A 130 -7.17 8.72 -24.53
C ASP A 130 -6.87 7.21 -24.58
N ARG A 131 -6.55 6.73 -25.78
CA ARG A 131 -6.12 5.35 -25.98
C ARG A 131 -4.72 5.12 -25.42
N VAL A 132 -4.37 3.86 -25.18
CA VAL A 132 -3.03 3.47 -24.72
C VAL A 132 -1.95 4.03 -25.63
N ILE A 133 -2.10 3.89 -26.96
CA ILE A 133 -1.13 4.40 -27.92
C ILE A 133 -1.01 5.92 -27.89
N GLU A 134 -2.13 6.64 -27.75
CA GLU A 134 -2.16 8.10 -27.68
C GLU A 134 -1.41 8.60 -26.44
N ASN A 135 -1.59 7.92 -25.30
CA ASN A 135 -0.85 8.21 -24.09
C ASN A 135 0.68 8.11 -24.27
N VAL A 136 1.16 7.15 -25.07
CA VAL A 136 2.61 7.01 -25.35
C VAL A 136 3.06 8.04 -26.40
N LEU A 137 2.22 8.34 -27.39
CA LEU A 137 2.50 9.38 -28.40
C LEU A 137 2.68 10.77 -27.77
N HIS A 138 1.85 11.14 -26.78
CA HIS A 138 2.04 12.38 -26.01
C HIS A 138 3.42 12.44 -25.35
N ALA A 139 3.91 11.33 -24.79
CA ALA A 139 5.22 11.30 -24.18
C ALA A 139 6.39 11.39 -25.19
N LEU A 140 6.18 10.95 -26.42
CA LEU A 140 7.14 11.13 -27.54
C LEU A 140 7.12 12.57 -28.05
N ASP A 141 5.95 13.20 -28.12
CA ASP A 141 5.78 14.60 -28.48
C ASP A 141 6.49 15.54 -27.47
N ASP A 142 6.38 15.25 -26.17
CA ASP A 142 7.07 15.99 -25.09
C ASP A 142 8.60 16.07 -25.25
N ILE A 143 9.20 15.17 -26.05
CA ILE A 143 10.65 15.14 -26.34
C ILE A 143 11.02 15.52 -27.76
N ASP A 144 10.08 16.06 -28.53
CA ASP A 144 10.23 16.42 -29.94
C ASP A 144 10.66 15.23 -30.82
N TYR A 145 10.10 14.01 -30.56
CA TYR A 145 10.41 12.82 -31.33
C TYR A 145 9.89 12.94 -32.78
N PRO A 146 10.65 12.50 -33.82
CA PRO A 146 10.23 12.62 -35.20
C PRO A 146 8.84 12.02 -35.46
N ALA A 147 7.91 12.82 -35.96
CA ALA A 147 6.50 12.46 -36.13
C ALA A 147 6.28 11.28 -37.08
N ASP A 148 7.13 11.15 -38.11
CA ASP A 148 7.11 10.04 -39.08
C ASP A 148 7.48 8.68 -38.45
N GLN A 149 8.19 8.67 -37.32
CA GLN A 149 8.62 7.47 -36.61
C GLN A 149 7.85 7.23 -35.30
N ALA A 150 7.11 8.23 -34.81
CA ALA A 150 6.48 8.22 -33.50
C ALA A 150 5.50 7.05 -33.30
N ILE A 151 4.69 6.74 -34.31
CA ILE A 151 3.69 5.65 -34.24
C ILE A 151 4.36 4.29 -34.05
N ASN A 152 5.40 4.02 -34.86
CA ASN A 152 6.14 2.76 -34.76
C ASN A 152 6.85 2.66 -33.41
N ARG A 153 7.48 3.76 -32.98
CA ARG A 153 8.14 3.82 -31.66
C ARG A 153 7.17 3.62 -30.51
N ALA A 154 5.98 4.21 -30.57
CA ALA A 154 4.93 4.00 -29.56
C ALA A 154 4.48 2.53 -29.53
N ALA A 155 4.29 1.90 -30.69
CA ALA A 155 3.94 0.49 -30.76
C ALA A 155 5.02 -0.41 -30.15
N ASP A 156 6.30 -0.17 -30.46
CA ASP A 156 7.43 -0.90 -29.89
C ASP A 156 7.51 -0.78 -28.35
N LEU A 157 7.26 0.43 -27.82
CA LEU A 157 7.22 0.68 -26.38
C LEU A 157 6.05 -0.05 -25.70
N ILE A 158 4.89 -0.08 -26.35
CA ILE A 158 3.70 -0.81 -25.86
C ILE A 158 3.94 -2.31 -25.90
N ASP A 159 4.62 -2.81 -26.94
CA ASP A 159 5.02 -4.22 -27.00
C ASP A 159 6.02 -4.57 -25.91
N GLN A 160 7.01 -3.73 -25.66
CA GLN A 160 7.99 -3.89 -24.59
C GLN A 160 7.34 -4.04 -23.20
N VAL A 161 6.20 -3.37 -22.97
CA VAL A 161 5.41 -3.52 -21.73
C VAL A 161 4.28 -4.55 -21.84
N ARG A 162 4.33 -5.43 -22.86
CA ARG A 162 3.39 -6.54 -23.07
C ARG A 162 1.92 -6.11 -23.11
N LEU A 163 1.63 -4.96 -23.77
CA LEU A 163 0.28 -4.39 -23.89
C LEU A 163 -0.22 -4.24 -25.34
N SER A 164 0.41 -4.91 -26.32
CA SER A 164 0.04 -4.79 -27.74
C SER A 164 -1.44 -5.12 -27.98
N HIS A 165 -2.00 -6.07 -27.21
CA HIS A 165 -3.42 -6.46 -27.29
C HIS A 165 -4.37 -5.40 -26.72
N ARG A 166 -3.88 -4.37 -26.02
CA ARG A 166 -4.64 -3.27 -25.41
C ARG A 166 -4.35 -1.91 -26.07
N MET A 167 -3.53 -1.86 -27.11
CA MET A 167 -3.03 -0.63 -27.73
C MET A 167 -4.13 0.39 -28.05
N MET A 168 -5.30 -0.08 -28.51
CA MET A 168 -6.44 0.75 -28.89
C MET A 168 -7.50 0.92 -27.79
N HIS A 169 -7.29 0.36 -26.59
CA HIS A 169 -8.21 0.52 -25.47
C HIS A 169 -8.05 1.90 -24.83
N ILE A 170 -9.15 2.41 -24.25
CA ILE A 170 -9.16 3.67 -23.50
C ILE A 170 -8.46 3.42 -22.15
N ALA A 171 -7.57 4.33 -21.75
CA ALA A 171 -6.70 4.13 -20.60
C ALA A 171 -7.47 4.00 -19.27
N ARG A 172 -8.61 4.68 -19.09
CA ARG A 172 -9.43 4.57 -17.86
C ARG A 172 -9.99 3.17 -17.63
N ASP A 173 -10.23 2.39 -18.71
CA ASP A 173 -10.87 1.06 -18.64
C ASP A 173 -9.86 -0.07 -18.36
N LEU A 174 -8.59 0.26 -18.23
CA LEU A 174 -7.53 -0.68 -17.91
C LEU A 174 -7.52 -1.04 -16.42
N SER A 175 -7.09 -2.26 -16.11
CA SER A 175 -6.75 -2.67 -14.74
C SER A 175 -5.58 -1.84 -14.17
N GLY A 176 -5.42 -1.84 -12.84
CA GLY A 176 -4.32 -1.13 -12.17
C GLY A 176 -2.94 -1.51 -12.70
N GLY A 177 -2.69 -2.80 -12.89
CA GLY A 177 -1.43 -3.28 -13.45
C GLY A 177 -1.21 -2.94 -14.92
N GLU A 178 -2.29 -2.93 -15.74
CA GLU A 178 -2.20 -2.46 -17.13
C GLU A 178 -1.90 -0.95 -17.17
N LYS A 179 -2.54 -0.14 -16.32
CA LYS A 179 -2.25 1.29 -16.18
C LYS A 179 -0.79 1.53 -15.81
N GLN A 180 -0.27 0.78 -14.84
CA GLN A 180 1.14 0.91 -14.41
C GLN A 180 2.12 0.58 -15.55
N ARG A 181 1.79 -0.39 -16.39
CA ARG A 181 2.59 -0.72 -17.59
C ARG A 181 2.54 0.37 -18.66
N VAL A 182 1.38 1.02 -18.86
CA VAL A 182 1.30 2.20 -19.73
C VAL A 182 2.15 3.35 -19.19
N VAL A 183 2.12 3.59 -17.87
CA VAL A 183 2.99 4.59 -17.22
C VAL A 183 4.46 4.26 -17.50
N LEU A 184 4.88 3.00 -17.34
CA LEU A 184 6.25 2.59 -17.66
C LEU A 184 6.60 2.86 -19.13
N ALA A 185 5.73 2.52 -20.08
CA ALA A 185 5.94 2.80 -21.51
C ALA A 185 6.14 4.30 -21.78
N ARG A 186 5.32 5.16 -21.15
CA ARG A 186 5.46 6.63 -21.22
C ARG A 186 6.78 7.13 -20.65
N GLN A 187 7.25 6.55 -19.56
CA GLN A 187 8.55 6.92 -18.99
C GLN A 187 9.70 6.48 -19.89
N LEU A 188 9.62 5.27 -20.47
CA LEU A 188 10.62 4.76 -21.42
C LEU A 188 10.67 5.56 -22.73
N ALA A 189 9.55 6.15 -23.15
CA ALA A 189 9.48 7.04 -24.33
C ALA A 189 10.45 8.23 -24.23
N LYS A 190 10.73 8.71 -23.00
CA LYS A 190 11.68 9.83 -22.75
C LYS A 190 13.14 9.43 -22.89
N GLU A 191 13.43 8.16 -23.20
CA GLU A 191 14.80 7.61 -23.29
C GLU A 191 15.67 7.96 -22.07
N PRO A 192 15.18 7.71 -20.84
CA PRO A 192 15.88 8.10 -19.65
C PRO A 192 17.11 7.23 -19.42
N PHE A 193 18.19 7.81 -18.88
CA PHE A 193 19.31 7.04 -18.36
C PHE A 193 19.11 6.64 -16.89
N MET A 194 18.12 7.24 -16.21
CA MET A 194 17.76 6.95 -14.82
C MET A 194 16.25 6.99 -14.63
N LEU A 195 15.68 5.95 -14.01
CA LEU A 195 14.29 5.85 -13.63
C LEU A 195 14.17 5.79 -12.10
N PHE A 196 13.33 6.63 -11.55
CA PHE A 196 12.92 6.61 -10.16
C PHE A 196 11.53 5.97 -10.04
N ALA A 197 11.40 4.87 -9.32
CA ALA A 197 10.15 4.13 -9.17
C ALA A 197 9.73 4.09 -7.68
N ASP A 198 8.78 4.95 -7.31
CA ASP A 198 8.27 5.03 -5.94
C ASP A 198 7.13 4.04 -5.73
N GLU A 199 7.43 2.98 -5.01
CA GLU A 199 6.49 1.89 -4.71
C GLU A 199 5.68 1.43 -5.95
N PRO A 200 6.35 1.06 -7.06
CA PRO A 200 5.72 0.91 -8.37
C PRO A 200 4.64 -0.18 -8.43
N THR A 201 4.58 -1.05 -7.43
CA THR A 201 3.66 -2.20 -7.37
C THR A 201 2.88 -2.31 -6.05
N GLY A 202 2.96 -1.29 -5.19
CA GLY A 202 2.37 -1.32 -3.84
C GLY A 202 0.85 -1.52 -3.80
N THR A 203 0.13 -1.26 -4.90
CA THR A 203 -1.34 -1.44 -5.01
C THR A 203 -1.74 -2.61 -5.91
N LEU A 204 -0.78 -3.41 -6.38
CA LEU A 204 -1.02 -4.50 -7.32
C LEU A 204 -1.02 -5.85 -6.60
N ASP A 205 -1.80 -6.79 -7.13
CA ASP A 205 -1.71 -8.19 -6.71
C ASP A 205 -0.32 -8.79 -7.01
N PRO A 206 0.15 -9.79 -6.24
CA PRO A 206 1.50 -10.35 -6.39
C PRO A 206 1.83 -10.86 -7.80
N GLY A 207 0.84 -11.43 -8.49
CA GLY A 207 1.04 -11.94 -9.86
C GLY A 207 1.31 -10.81 -10.85
N THR A 208 0.51 -9.76 -10.81
CA THR A 208 0.67 -8.55 -11.63
C THR A 208 1.93 -7.76 -11.22
N ALA A 209 2.22 -7.66 -9.92
CA ALA A 209 3.42 -7.02 -9.40
C ALA A 209 4.68 -7.68 -9.96
N LYS A 210 4.75 -9.01 -9.97
CA LYS A 210 5.88 -9.76 -10.53
C LYS A 210 6.12 -9.45 -12.00
N ILE A 211 5.06 -9.30 -12.80
CA ILE A 211 5.17 -8.92 -14.22
C ILE A 211 5.82 -7.54 -14.36
N VAL A 212 5.42 -6.57 -13.52
CA VAL A 212 6.00 -5.21 -13.53
C VAL A 212 7.47 -5.25 -13.08
N HIS A 213 7.82 -6.06 -12.07
CA HIS A 213 9.22 -6.26 -11.61
C HIS A 213 10.11 -6.80 -12.75
N GLU A 214 9.65 -7.85 -13.44
CA GLU A 214 10.37 -8.42 -14.59
C GLU A 214 10.60 -7.35 -15.67
N MET A 215 9.57 -6.55 -15.99
CA MET A 215 9.68 -5.50 -16.99
C MET A 215 10.65 -4.38 -16.58
N LEU A 216 10.65 -3.96 -15.31
CA LEU A 216 11.62 -2.99 -14.80
C LEU A 216 13.06 -3.52 -14.95
N ALA A 217 13.29 -4.79 -14.57
CA ALA A 217 14.60 -5.43 -14.68
C ALA A 217 15.02 -5.61 -16.16
N GLU A 218 14.09 -5.98 -17.06
CA GLU A 218 14.33 -6.08 -18.51
C GLU A 218 14.64 -4.69 -19.11
N ALA A 219 13.88 -3.64 -18.73
CA ALA A 219 14.09 -2.28 -19.21
C ALA A 219 15.45 -1.72 -18.77
N ALA A 220 15.87 -1.98 -17.52
CA ALA A 220 17.20 -1.61 -17.03
C ALA A 220 18.30 -2.20 -17.88
N LYS A 221 18.24 -3.50 -18.16
CA LYS A 221 19.24 -4.23 -18.96
C LYS A 221 19.26 -3.78 -20.42
N LYS A 222 18.07 -3.72 -21.07
CA LYS A 222 17.94 -3.41 -22.49
C LYS A 222 18.39 -1.99 -22.82
N ASN A 223 18.09 -1.04 -21.94
CA ASN A 223 18.39 0.38 -22.18
C ASN A 223 19.66 0.86 -21.44
N ASN A 224 20.39 -0.02 -20.76
CA ASN A 224 21.52 0.31 -19.86
C ASN A 224 21.16 1.45 -18.89
N MET A 225 19.94 1.42 -18.37
CA MET A 225 19.33 2.47 -17.56
C MET A 225 19.48 2.13 -16.08
N GLY A 226 19.90 3.11 -15.27
CA GLY A 226 19.86 2.99 -13.82
C GLY A 226 18.43 3.07 -13.30
N ILE A 227 18.13 2.34 -12.21
CA ILE A 227 16.83 2.43 -11.53
C ILE A 227 17.06 2.63 -10.03
N VAL A 228 16.34 3.57 -9.43
CA VAL A 228 16.11 3.61 -7.99
C VAL A 228 14.68 3.15 -7.74
N VAL A 229 14.50 2.07 -7.02
CA VAL A 229 13.18 1.57 -6.63
C VAL A 229 13.02 1.66 -5.12
N THR A 230 11.96 2.32 -4.65
CA THR A 230 11.59 2.31 -3.24
C THR A 230 10.50 1.27 -3.01
N SER A 231 10.57 0.58 -1.90
CA SER A 231 9.50 -0.31 -1.46
C SER A 231 9.53 -0.55 0.05
N HIS A 232 8.39 -0.89 0.59
CA HIS A 232 8.26 -1.50 1.90
C HIS A 232 8.09 -3.02 1.80
N PHE A 233 7.87 -3.56 0.59
CA PHE A 233 7.83 -4.99 0.32
C PHE A 233 9.22 -5.51 -0.05
N SER A 234 9.70 -6.50 0.70
CA SER A 234 11.01 -7.13 0.47
C SER A 234 11.10 -7.79 -0.92
N GLN A 235 10.00 -8.38 -1.41
CA GLN A 235 9.97 -9.08 -2.69
C GLN A 235 10.34 -8.17 -3.87
N VAL A 236 9.87 -6.92 -3.89
CA VAL A 236 10.22 -5.94 -4.94
C VAL A 236 11.73 -5.73 -5.01
N ILE A 237 12.35 -5.54 -3.84
CA ILE A 237 13.79 -5.29 -3.73
C ILE A 237 14.59 -6.53 -4.13
N GLU A 238 14.12 -7.72 -3.74
CA GLU A 238 14.76 -9.00 -4.09
C GLU A 238 14.69 -9.28 -5.60
N ASP A 239 13.53 -9.03 -6.23
CA ASP A 239 13.29 -9.32 -7.65
C ASP A 239 14.04 -8.37 -8.60
N VAL A 240 14.20 -7.09 -8.22
CA VAL A 240 14.63 -6.03 -9.15
C VAL A 240 16.02 -5.49 -8.84
N ALA A 241 16.39 -5.34 -7.57
CA ALA A 241 17.59 -4.61 -7.17
C ALA A 241 18.86 -5.46 -7.20
N GLY A 242 19.97 -4.86 -7.66
CA GLY A 242 21.31 -5.45 -7.55
C GLY A 242 22.00 -5.13 -6.21
N ARG A 243 21.64 -3.98 -5.60
CA ARG A 243 22.09 -3.52 -4.28
C ARG A 243 20.92 -2.83 -3.58
N ALA A 244 20.92 -2.86 -2.25
CA ALA A 244 19.87 -2.26 -1.45
C ALA A 244 20.39 -1.38 -0.33
N ILE A 245 19.56 -0.41 0.07
CA ILE A 245 19.74 0.46 1.24
C ILE A 245 18.53 0.26 2.15
N LEU A 246 18.79 0.00 3.44
CA LEU A 246 17.79 0.06 4.50
C LEU A 246 17.75 1.48 5.06
N LEU A 247 16.59 2.13 4.96
CA LEU A 247 16.34 3.43 5.56
C LEU A 247 15.55 3.26 6.86
N VAL A 248 16.11 3.74 7.98
CA VAL A 248 15.51 3.66 9.32
C VAL A 248 15.48 5.07 9.91
N ASP A 249 14.29 5.58 10.20
CA ASP A 249 14.05 6.89 10.82
C ASP A 249 14.87 8.04 10.19
N GLY A 250 14.90 8.05 8.87
CA GLY A 250 15.62 9.05 8.08
C GLY A 250 17.13 8.86 7.99
N SER A 251 17.69 7.75 8.50
CA SER A 251 19.12 7.43 8.43
C SER A 251 19.36 6.12 7.69
N ILE A 252 20.55 5.92 7.14
CA ILE A 252 20.94 4.64 6.54
C ILE A 252 21.26 3.65 7.65
N GLY A 253 20.46 2.59 7.76
CA GLY A 253 20.69 1.48 8.69
C GLY A 253 21.65 0.43 8.14
N ALA A 254 21.57 0.15 6.84
CA ALA A 254 22.44 -0.80 6.14
C ALA A 254 22.54 -0.50 4.64
N ILE A 255 23.67 -0.90 4.05
CA ILE A 255 23.87 -0.93 2.58
C ILE A 255 24.50 -2.28 2.24
N GLY A 256 23.97 -3.00 1.26
CA GLY A 256 24.52 -4.29 0.88
C GLY A 256 23.75 -4.99 -0.22
N THR A 257 23.87 -6.32 -0.26
CA THR A 257 23.04 -7.12 -1.16
C THR A 257 21.57 -7.07 -0.72
N PRO A 258 20.60 -7.20 -1.64
CA PRO A 258 19.18 -7.23 -1.27
C PRO A 258 18.90 -8.19 -0.13
N LYS A 259 19.45 -9.41 -0.21
CA LYS A 259 19.25 -10.46 0.79
C LYS A 259 19.72 -10.06 2.19
N ASP A 260 20.92 -9.46 2.31
CA ASP A 260 21.48 -9.06 3.61
C ASP A 260 20.68 -7.89 4.22
N VAL A 261 20.30 -6.93 3.38
CA VAL A 261 19.54 -5.75 3.81
C VAL A 261 18.12 -6.14 4.22
N ILE A 262 17.46 -7.02 3.47
CA ILE A 262 16.15 -7.58 3.81
C ILE A 262 16.23 -8.37 5.12
N ALA A 263 17.28 -9.18 5.32
CA ALA A 263 17.46 -9.92 6.56
C ALA A 263 17.61 -8.98 7.77
N GLN A 264 18.26 -7.82 7.60
CA GLN A 264 18.35 -6.80 8.66
C GLN A 264 17.02 -6.09 8.88
N PHE A 265 16.31 -5.77 7.82
CA PHE A 265 14.96 -5.21 7.88
C PHE A 265 14.01 -6.13 8.64
N MET A 266 14.04 -7.43 8.35
CA MET A 266 13.23 -8.44 9.02
C MET A 266 13.64 -8.71 10.48
N LYS A 267 14.93 -8.58 10.82
CA LYS A 267 15.39 -8.68 12.23
C LYS A 267 14.89 -7.56 13.13
N GLY A 268 14.57 -6.39 12.58
CA GLY A 268 13.94 -5.29 13.32
C GLY A 268 12.45 -5.50 13.57
N LEU A 269 11.89 -6.64 13.13
CA LEU A 269 10.53 -7.08 13.39
C LEU A 269 10.53 -7.90 14.68
N ASP A 270 10.17 -7.28 15.78
CA ASP A 270 9.94 -8.00 17.04
C ASP A 270 8.50 -8.54 17.07
N ASP A 271 8.31 -9.75 16.56
CA ASP A 271 7.06 -10.52 16.67
C ASP A 271 7.15 -11.55 17.84
N SER A 272 7.97 -11.24 18.84
CA SER A 272 8.22 -12.13 19.97
C SER A 272 7.12 -12.11 21.03
N GLU A 273 6.16 -11.19 20.94
CA GLU A 273 5.04 -11.10 21.86
C GLU A 273 4.13 -12.32 21.70
N LYS A 274 4.07 -13.15 22.72
CA LYS A 274 3.21 -14.33 22.76
C LYS A 274 1.91 -13.96 23.45
N PHE A 275 0.82 -14.13 22.76
CA PHE A 275 -0.52 -14.01 23.31
C PHE A 275 -1.00 -15.39 23.80
N GLU A 276 -1.69 -15.41 24.92
CA GLU A 276 -2.28 -16.64 25.45
C GLU A 276 -3.52 -17.03 24.65
N GLU A 277 -3.80 -18.35 24.55
CA GLU A 277 -5.07 -18.83 23.99
C GLU A 277 -6.21 -18.30 24.87
N ALA A 278 -7.20 -17.62 24.26
CA ALA A 278 -8.31 -17.06 24.99
C ALA A 278 -9.25 -18.18 25.48
N GLU A 279 -9.70 -18.09 26.73
CA GLU A 279 -10.84 -18.87 27.20
C GLU A 279 -12.11 -18.30 26.56
N LEU A 280 -12.62 -19.00 25.54
CA LEU A 280 -13.83 -18.60 24.82
C LEU A 280 -15.06 -18.73 25.72
N GLY A 281 -15.89 -17.69 25.71
CA GLY A 281 -17.09 -17.64 26.55
C GLY A 281 -18.34 -18.21 25.86
N GLU A 282 -19.50 -17.65 26.19
CA GLU A 282 -20.77 -18.08 25.62
C GLU A 282 -20.97 -17.57 24.19
N LYS A 283 -21.98 -18.15 23.48
CA LYS A 283 -22.31 -17.72 22.11
C LYS A 283 -22.73 -16.25 22.07
N MET A 284 -22.13 -15.50 21.16
CA MET A 284 -22.35 -14.08 20.93
C MET A 284 -23.12 -13.83 19.63
N VAL A 285 -22.77 -14.54 18.57
CA VAL A 285 -23.42 -14.48 17.25
C VAL A 285 -23.89 -15.87 16.87
N VAL A 286 -25.13 -15.99 16.38
CA VAL A 286 -25.71 -17.24 15.88
C VAL A 286 -26.40 -16.96 14.55
N ALA A 287 -25.90 -17.59 13.49
CA ALA A 287 -26.47 -17.55 12.14
C ALA A 287 -27.01 -18.92 11.76
N ARG A 288 -28.23 -19.00 11.18
CA ARG A 288 -28.84 -20.20 10.69
C ARG A 288 -29.46 -19.99 9.31
N ASP A 289 -29.01 -20.76 8.34
CA ASP A 289 -29.47 -20.76 6.94
C ASP A 289 -29.57 -19.35 6.30
N VAL A 290 -28.66 -18.45 6.67
CA VAL A 290 -28.65 -17.06 6.20
C VAL A 290 -28.39 -17.02 4.70
N THR A 291 -29.27 -16.35 3.97
CA THR A 291 -29.19 -16.19 2.51
C THR A 291 -29.35 -14.73 2.11
N LYS A 292 -28.51 -14.27 1.18
CA LYS A 292 -28.66 -12.98 0.51
C LYS A 292 -28.61 -13.14 -0.99
N ARG A 293 -29.63 -12.62 -1.68
CA ARG A 293 -29.76 -12.62 -3.13
C ARG A 293 -29.78 -11.19 -3.64
N TYR A 294 -29.04 -10.94 -4.71
CA TYR A 294 -29.12 -9.71 -5.48
C TYR A 294 -29.69 -10.03 -6.87
N ILE A 295 -30.45 -9.10 -7.42
CA ILE A 295 -30.98 -9.20 -8.78
C ILE A 295 -30.16 -8.21 -9.62
N SER A 296 -29.42 -8.72 -10.60
CA SER A 296 -28.65 -7.92 -11.56
C SER A 296 -29.26 -8.07 -12.94
N VAL A 297 -29.33 -6.97 -13.69
CA VAL A 297 -29.85 -6.98 -15.08
C VAL A 297 -28.99 -7.87 -15.97
N ASP A 298 -27.66 -7.86 -15.76
CA ASP A 298 -26.70 -8.56 -16.62
C ASP A 298 -26.43 -10.00 -16.19
N ARG A 299 -26.57 -10.33 -14.87
CA ARG A 299 -26.19 -11.63 -14.28
C ARG A 299 -27.35 -12.42 -13.69
N GLY A 300 -28.59 -11.90 -13.80
CA GLY A 300 -29.77 -12.54 -13.20
C GLY A 300 -29.70 -12.54 -11.66
N VAL A 301 -30.09 -13.65 -11.01
CA VAL A 301 -30.08 -13.78 -9.55
C VAL A 301 -28.70 -14.24 -9.09
N VAL A 302 -27.99 -13.35 -8.39
CA VAL A 302 -26.71 -13.65 -7.74
C VAL A 302 -26.94 -13.98 -6.27
N ARG A 303 -26.56 -15.18 -5.83
CA ARG A 303 -26.61 -15.61 -4.43
C ARG A 303 -25.28 -15.30 -3.76
N ALA A 304 -25.15 -14.10 -3.20
CA ALA A 304 -23.92 -13.67 -2.53
C ALA A 304 -23.67 -14.44 -1.23
N VAL A 305 -24.74 -14.76 -0.47
CA VAL A 305 -24.72 -15.66 0.70
C VAL A 305 -25.83 -16.69 0.48
N ASN A 306 -25.55 -17.96 0.71
CA ASN A 306 -26.43 -19.05 0.31
C ASN A 306 -26.49 -20.17 1.38
N GLY A 307 -27.40 -20.03 2.35
CA GLY A 307 -27.64 -21.00 3.41
C GLY A 307 -26.45 -21.12 4.38
N VAL A 308 -25.93 -19.99 4.84
CA VAL A 308 -24.78 -19.94 5.74
C VAL A 308 -25.21 -20.10 7.20
N SER A 309 -24.56 -21.03 7.92
CA SER A 309 -24.79 -21.26 9.36
C SER A 309 -23.45 -21.30 10.10
N PHE A 310 -23.33 -20.52 11.18
CA PHE A 310 -22.14 -20.48 12.05
C PHE A 310 -22.48 -19.87 13.40
N GLU A 311 -21.55 -20.01 14.34
CA GLU A 311 -21.63 -19.42 15.68
C GLU A 311 -20.27 -18.78 16.02
N VAL A 312 -20.31 -17.63 16.71
CA VAL A 312 -19.14 -16.94 17.27
C VAL A 312 -19.32 -16.81 18.76
N GLN A 313 -18.26 -17.05 19.53
CA GLN A 313 -18.27 -16.96 21.00
C GLN A 313 -17.74 -15.59 21.47
N THR A 314 -18.00 -15.24 22.72
CA THR A 314 -17.40 -14.05 23.34
C THR A 314 -15.89 -14.22 23.48
N LYS A 315 -15.14 -13.13 23.29
CA LYS A 315 -13.67 -13.08 23.27
C LYS A 315 -13.01 -13.87 22.12
N GLU A 316 -13.79 -14.39 21.19
CA GLU A 316 -13.28 -15.11 20.03
C GLU A 316 -12.79 -14.13 18.94
N ILE A 317 -11.66 -14.41 18.32
CA ILE A 317 -11.25 -13.84 17.03
C ILE A 317 -11.63 -14.85 15.96
N PHE A 318 -12.79 -14.64 15.32
CA PHE A 318 -13.35 -15.52 14.31
C PHE A 318 -13.02 -15.02 12.89
N GLY A 319 -12.28 -15.84 12.13
CA GLY A 319 -11.88 -15.49 10.77
C GLY A 319 -12.86 -15.99 9.71
N ILE A 320 -13.14 -15.16 8.70
CA ILE A 320 -13.90 -15.53 7.50
C ILE A 320 -12.99 -15.40 6.30
N ILE A 321 -12.59 -16.53 5.71
CA ILE A 321 -11.66 -16.58 4.58
C ILE A 321 -12.33 -17.10 3.31
N GLY A 322 -11.78 -16.75 2.15
CA GLY A 322 -12.29 -17.20 0.85
C GLY A 322 -11.84 -16.31 -0.29
N LYS A 323 -12.02 -16.78 -1.53
CA LYS A 323 -11.70 -16.01 -2.75
C LYS A 323 -12.49 -14.70 -2.83
N SER A 324 -12.01 -13.74 -3.62
CA SER A 324 -12.80 -12.56 -3.98
C SER A 324 -14.13 -12.99 -4.61
N GLY A 325 -15.21 -12.28 -4.23
CA GLY A 325 -16.56 -12.62 -4.68
C GLY A 325 -17.18 -13.85 -3.99
N ALA A 326 -16.54 -14.46 -2.98
CA ALA A 326 -17.11 -15.56 -2.22
C ALA A 326 -18.28 -15.15 -1.31
N GLY A 327 -18.56 -13.85 -1.14
CA GLY A 327 -19.66 -13.33 -0.33
C GLY A 327 -19.25 -12.84 1.06
N LYS A 328 -17.95 -12.77 1.37
CA LYS A 328 -17.41 -12.38 2.69
C LYS A 328 -17.91 -11.00 3.16
N THR A 329 -17.70 -9.96 2.34
CA THR A 329 -18.13 -8.58 2.64
C THR A 329 -19.66 -8.45 2.72
N THR A 330 -20.42 -9.27 1.98
CA THR A 330 -21.87 -9.33 2.15
C THR A 330 -22.25 -9.94 3.49
N LEU A 331 -21.54 -10.99 3.92
CA LEU A 331 -21.79 -11.64 5.21
C LEU A 331 -21.41 -10.73 6.37
N SER A 332 -20.25 -10.05 6.31
CA SER A 332 -19.84 -9.04 7.32
C SER A 332 -20.86 -7.90 7.42
N GLY A 333 -21.36 -7.41 6.27
CA GLY A 333 -22.41 -6.38 6.24
C GLY A 333 -23.77 -6.87 6.83
N ILE A 334 -24.10 -8.16 6.72
CA ILE A 334 -25.30 -8.73 7.38
C ILE A 334 -25.08 -8.77 8.90
N ILE A 335 -23.91 -9.22 9.36
CA ILE A 335 -23.58 -9.25 10.79
C ILE A 335 -23.58 -7.84 11.37
N ALA A 336 -23.01 -6.87 10.65
CA ALA A 336 -23.00 -5.46 11.04
C ALA A 336 -24.40 -4.80 11.04
N GLY A 337 -25.43 -5.48 10.49
CA GLY A 337 -26.77 -4.93 10.37
C GLY A 337 -26.93 -3.88 9.25
N LEU A 338 -25.95 -3.74 8.39
CA LEU A 338 -25.98 -2.84 7.22
C LEU A 338 -26.74 -3.44 6.04
N ILE A 339 -26.69 -4.76 5.91
CA ILE A 339 -27.33 -5.51 4.83
C ILE A 339 -28.40 -6.43 5.45
N GLU A 340 -29.63 -6.33 4.96
CA GLU A 340 -30.70 -7.21 5.35
C GLU A 340 -30.60 -8.54 4.60
N PRO A 341 -30.63 -9.71 5.29
CA PRO A 341 -30.66 -11.00 4.63
C PRO A 341 -31.99 -11.21 3.89
N THR A 342 -31.97 -12.02 2.85
CA THR A 342 -33.20 -12.38 2.09
C THR A 342 -34.01 -13.44 2.86
N SER A 343 -33.33 -14.33 3.58
CA SER A 343 -33.95 -15.38 4.42
C SER A 343 -32.91 -15.93 5.41
N GLY A 344 -33.37 -16.69 6.38
CA GLY A 344 -32.57 -17.27 7.47
C GLY A 344 -32.69 -16.46 8.76
N GLU A 345 -31.94 -16.86 9.77
CA GLU A 345 -31.94 -16.25 11.10
C GLU A 345 -30.54 -15.74 11.43
N MET A 346 -30.44 -14.51 11.95
CA MET A 346 -29.21 -13.92 12.46
C MET A 346 -29.49 -13.28 13.81
N ASN A 347 -28.94 -13.85 14.87
CA ASN A 347 -29.16 -13.39 16.23
C ASN A 347 -27.83 -12.96 16.86
N ILE A 348 -27.83 -11.84 17.56
CA ILE A 348 -26.70 -11.29 18.31
C ILE A 348 -27.10 -11.11 19.75
N ARG A 349 -26.25 -11.54 20.68
CA ARG A 349 -26.48 -11.42 22.12
C ARG A 349 -25.97 -10.08 22.64
N ILE A 350 -26.83 -9.33 23.31
CA ILE A 350 -26.50 -8.07 24.00
C ILE A 350 -26.87 -8.21 25.47
N GLY A 351 -25.87 -8.40 26.31
CA GLY A 351 -26.07 -8.79 27.70
C GLY A 351 -26.68 -10.19 27.79
N GLU A 352 -27.87 -10.32 28.36
CA GLU A 352 -28.61 -11.58 28.44
C GLU A 352 -29.63 -11.76 27.29
N ASP A 353 -29.91 -10.70 26.52
CA ASP A 353 -30.93 -10.70 25.48
C ASP A 353 -30.37 -11.10 24.10
N TRP A 354 -31.16 -11.83 23.32
CA TRP A 354 -30.92 -12.12 21.92
C TRP A 354 -31.69 -11.14 21.04
N VAL A 355 -30.96 -10.46 20.15
CA VAL A 355 -31.51 -9.50 19.18
C VAL A 355 -31.52 -10.13 17.79
N ASP A 356 -32.70 -10.15 17.16
CA ASP A 356 -32.87 -10.65 15.79
C ASP A 356 -32.47 -9.58 14.78
N MET A 357 -31.35 -9.79 14.10
CA MET A 357 -30.79 -8.85 13.11
C MET A 357 -31.57 -8.79 11.81
N THR A 358 -32.50 -9.73 11.58
CA THR A 358 -33.34 -9.76 10.38
C THR A 358 -34.50 -8.78 10.48
N LYS A 359 -34.83 -8.32 11.68
CA LYS A 359 -35.93 -7.39 11.94
C LYS A 359 -35.45 -5.95 11.99
N PRO A 360 -35.98 -5.05 11.13
CA PRO A 360 -35.64 -3.62 11.17
C PRO A 360 -36.26 -2.95 12.41
N GLY A 361 -35.67 -1.82 12.81
CA GLY A 361 -36.19 -0.99 13.89
C GLY A 361 -35.19 -0.76 15.02
N VAL A 362 -35.40 0.30 15.79
CA VAL A 362 -34.50 0.76 16.86
C VAL A 362 -34.40 -0.26 17.99
N GLU A 363 -35.56 -0.86 18.38
CA GLU A 363 -35.67 -1.88 19.44
C GLU A 363 -35.23 -3.27 18.99
N GLN A 364 -34.98 -3.47 17.70
CA GLN A 364 -34.53 -4.73 17.10
C GLN A 364 -33.07 -4.56 16.63
N ARG A 365 -32.81 -4.70 15.33
CA ARG A 365 -31.48 -4.58 14.74
C ARG A 365 -30.72 -3.32 15.17
N GLY A 366 -31.42 -2.17 15.28
CA GLY A 366 -30.82 -0.90 15.72
C GLY A 366 -30.23 -0.96 17.12
N ARG A 367 -30.82 -1.74 18.04
CA ARG A 367 -30.27 -1.96 19.39
C ARG A 367 -28.92 -2.67 19.34
N ALA A 368 -28.77 -3.70 18.50
CA ALA A 368 -27.51 -4.43 18.38
C ALA A 368 -26.42 -3.64 17.63
N THR A 369 -26.78 -2.88 16.59
CA THR A 369 -25.81 -2.10 15.81
C THR A 369 -25.06 -1.04 16.64
N ALA A 370 -25.62 -0.58 17.76
CA ALA A 370 -24.94 0.30 18.68
C ALA A 370 -23.71 -0.35 19.35
N TYR A 371 -23.69 -1.67 19.47
CA TYR A 371 -22.63 -2.47 20.08
C TYR A 371 -21.72 -3.18 19.05
N ILE A 372 -21.89 -2.88 17.76
CA ILE A 372 -21.09 -3.42 16.69
C ILE A 372 -20.25 -2.30 16.09
N GLY A 373 -18.94 -2.49 16.11
CA GLY A 373 -17.98 -1.67 15.40
C GLY A 373 -17.63 -2.31 14.06
N LEU A 374 -17.54 -1.52 13.01
CA LEU A 374 -17.11 -2.01 11.68
C LEU A 374 -15.97 -1.13 11.18
N LEU A 375 -14.84 -1.75 10.87
CA LEU A 375 -13.72 -1.13 10.19
C LEU A 375 -13.72 -1.62 8.74
N HIS A 376 -13.97 -0.69 7.82
CA HIS A 376 -13.91 -0.94 6.38
C HIS A 376 -12.48 -0.92 5.85
N GLN A 377 -12.25 -1.52 4.69
CA GLN A 377 -10.97 -1.53 3.98
C GLN A 377 -10.47 -0.11 3.66
N GLU A 378 -11.37 0.83 3.32
CA GLU A 378 -11.07 2.25 3.20
C GLU A 378 -11.43 2.92 4.52
N TYR A 379 -10.45 3.56 5.15
CA TYR A 379 -10.63 4.19 6.48
C TYR A 379 -11.52 5.43 6.38
N ASP A 380 -12.63 5.44 7.10
CA ASP A 380 -13.60 6.53 7.13
C ASP A 380 -13.15 7.71 8.06
N LEU A 381 -11.88 8.12 7.94
CA LEU A 381 -11.38 9.30 8.65
C LEU A 381 -11.70 10.57 7.85
N PHE A 382 -12.29 11.55 8.51
CA PHE A 382 -12.55 12.87 7.94
C PHE A 382 -11.23 13.60 7.68
N PRO A 383 -10.82 13.85 6.42
CA PRO A 383 -9.47 14.32 6.08
C PRO A 383 -9.16 15.74 6.55
N HIS A 384 -10.20 16.55 6.83
CA HIS A 384 -10.09 17.95 7.25
C HIS A 384 -10.33 18.14 8.76
N ARG A 385 -10.31 17.07 9.54
CA ARG A 385 -10.46 17.07 10.98
C ARG A 385 -9.23 16.48 11.64
N THR A 386 -8.89 16.97 12.83
CA THR A 386 -7.79 16.38 13.62
C THR A 386 -8.12 14.95 14.05
N VAL A 387 -7.12 14.19 14.48
CA VAL A 387 -7.34 12.86 15.08
C VAL A 387 -8.30 12.97 16.27
N LEU A 388 -8.12 13.99 17.13
CA LEU A 388 -9.01 14.21 18.27
C LEU A 388 -10.45 14.42 17.82
N ASP A 389 -10.69 15.26 16.82
CA ASP A 389 -12.04 15.52 16.31
C ASP A 389 -12.66 14.27 15.68
N ASN A 390 -11.87 13.48 14.92
CA ASN A 390 -12.33 12.21 14.36
C ASN A 390 -12.77 11.22 15.44
N LEU A 391 -12.04 11.14 16.55
CA LEU A 391 -12.37 10.27 17.67
C LEU A 391 -13.56 10.81 18.49
N THR A 392 -13.61 12.12 18.74
CA THR A 392 -14.69 12.71 19.55
C THR A 392 -16.03 12.72 18.83
N ASP A 393 -16.05 12.91 17.51
CA ASP A 393 -17.28 12.80 16.73
C ASP A 393 -17.89 11.40 16.80
N ALA A 394 -17.06 10.36 16.88
CA ALA A 394 -17.54 8.99 17.01
C ALA A 394 -18.28 8.72 18.33
N ILE A 395 -18.02 9.51 19.39
CA ILE A 395 -18.70 9.38 20.69
C ILE A 395 -20.02 10.20 20.74
N GLY A 396 -20.13 11.24 19.90
CA GLY A 396 -21.26 12.16 19.87
C GLY A 396 -20.98 13.52 20.55
N LEU A 397 -21.80 14.52 20.20
CA LEU A 397 -21.59 15.93 20.57
C LEU A 397 -21.82 16.27 22.05
N GLU A 398 -22.41 15.38 22.84
CA GLU A 398 -22.77 15.61 24.24
C GLU A 398 -21.63 15.34 25.24
N PHE A 399 -20.47 14.91 24.77
CA PHE A 399 -19.36 14.54 25.64
C PHE A 399 -18.51 15.78 26.00
N PRO A 400 -18.26 16.06 27.29
CA PRO A 400 -17.37 17.15 27.68
C PRO A 400 -15.98 16.97 27.06
N LYS A 401 -15.42 18.03 26.46
CA LYS A 401 -14.16 17.98 25.71
C LYS A 401 -13.01 17.34 26.48
N GLU A 402 -12.89 17.63 27.78
CA GLU A 402 -11.83 17.05 28.63
C GLU A 402 -11.97 15.53 28.79
N LEU A 403 -13.20 15.03 28.92
CA LEU A 403 -13.49 13.63 29.06
C LEU A 403 -13.30 12.90 27.71
N ALA A 404 -13.71 13.54 26.60
CA ALA A 404 -13.51 13.06 25.25
C ALA A 404 -12.01 12.90 24.94
N MET A 405 -11.18 13.91 25.28
CA MET A 405 -9.73 13.83 25.13
C MET A 405 -9.13 12.70 25.97
N ARG A 406 -9.56 12.54 27.22
CA ARG A 406 -9.09 11.46 28.09
C ARG A 406 -9.44 10.08 27.51
N LYS A 407 -10.66 9.93 27.00
CA LYS A 407 -11.10 8.69 26.36
C LYS A 407 -10.34 8.42 25.07
N ALA A 408 -10.12 9.44 24.24
CA ALA A 408 -9.31 9.33 23.03
C ALA A 408 -7.88 8.83 23.32
N MET A 409 -7.24 9.39 24.37
CA MET A 409 -5.91 8.94 24.81
C MET A 409 -5.88 7.46 25.21
N VAL A 410 -6.87 7.02 26.01
CA VAL A 410 -6.97 5.62 26.44
C VAL A 410 -7.17 4.71 25.23
N THR A 411 -8.07 5.08 24.32
CA THR A 411 -8.38 4.26 23.14
C THR A 411 -7.22 4.20 22.14
N LEU A 412 -6.46 5.30 21.97
CA LEU A 412 -5.25 5.29 21.16
C LEU A 412 -4.19 4.33 21.73
N LYS A 413 -4.07 4.24 23.07
CA LYS A 413 -3.19 3.23 23.68
C LYS A 413 -3.64 1.81 23.37
N MET A 414 -4.94 1.51 23.47
CA MET A 414 -5.51 0.21 23.08
C MET A 414 -5.22 -0.10 21.62
N ALA A 415 -5.24 0.92 20.74
CA ALA A 415 -4.83 0.78 19.34
C ALA A 415 -3.30 0.73 19.13
N GLY A 416 -2.50 0.51 20.18
CA GLY A 416 -1.06 0.27 20.11
C GLY A 416 -0.19 1.52 20.01
N PHE A 417 -0.69 2.71 20.39
CA PHE A 417 0.15 3.90 20.49
C PHE A 417 0.74 4.06 21.89
N THR A 418 1.98 4.52 21.99
CA THR A 418 2.58 4.94 23.26
C THR A 418 1.94 6.25 23.75
N ASP A 419 2.08 6.56 25.05
CA ASP A 419 1.57 7.80 25.64
C ASP A 419 2.07 9.06 24.95
N GLU A 420 3.38 9.08 24.63
CA GLU A 420 4.02 10.20 23.97
C GLU A 420 3.47 10.37 22.53
N LYS A 421 3.38 9.27 21.78
CA LYS A 421 2.88 9.27 20.41
C LYS A 421 1.40 9.62 20.34
N SER A 422 0.60 9.14 21.28
CA SER A 422 -0.83 9.47 21.37
C SER A 422 -1.05 10.98 21.51
N ARG A 423 -0.26 11.67 22.34
CA ARG A 423 -0.34 13.13 22.49
C ARG A 423 0.06 13.86 21.21
N ASP A 424 1.13 13.40 20.57
CA ASP A 424 1.67 14.01 19.35
C ASP A 424 0.67 13.94 18.19
N ILE A 425 -0.05 12.81 18.02
CA ILE A 425 -0.96 12.61 16.88
C ILE A 425 -2.34 13.25 17.05
N LEU A 426 -2.80 13.56 18.27
CA LEU A 426 -4.14 14.07 18.51
C LEU A 426 -4.46 15.33 17.71
N GLU A 427 -3.51 16.22 17.54
CA GLU A 427 -3.63 17.49 16.82
C GLU A 427 -3.36 17.38 15.32
N ARG A 428 -2.89 16.20 14.84
CA ARG A 428 -2.58 15.98 13.43
C ARG A 428 -3.82 15.68 12.61
N MET A 429 -3.77 16.04 11.32
CA MET A 429 -4.76 15.64 10.32
C MET A 429 -4.44 14.24 9.79
N PRO A 430 -5.43 13.45 9.31
CA PRO A 430 -5.18 12.13 8.72
C PRO A 430 -4.14 12.11 7.62
N GLY A 431 -4.02 13.17 6.81
CA GLY A 431 -3.01 13.29 5.76
C GLY A 431 -1.58 13.42 6.25
N GLN A 432 -1.36 13.76 7.52
CA GLN A 432 -0.05 13.88 8.16
C GLN A 432 0.40 12.60 8.87
N LEU A 433 -0.46 11.58 8.89
CA LEU A 433 -0.19 10.28 9.48
C LEU A 433 0.39 9.31 8.45
N SER A 434 1.27 8.42 8.88
CA SER A 434 1.64 7.24 8.09
C SER A 434 0.42 6.33 7.88
N GLU A 435 0.51 5.41 6.94
CA GLU A 435 -0.60 4.49 6.64
C GLU A 435 -0.95 3.62 7.86
N GLY A 436 0.05 3.10 8.57
CA GLY A 436 -0.15 2.34 9.81
C GLY A 436 -0.73 3.17 10.95
N GLU A 437 -0.30 4.43 11.10
CA GLU A 437 -0.90 5.34 12.08
C GLU A 437 -2.37 5.62 11.73
N ARG A 438 -2.70 5.85 10.47
CA ARG A 438 -4.09 6.05 10.02
C ARG A 438 -4.96 4.84 10.33
N HIS A 439 -4.47 3.63 10.03
CA HIS A 439 -5.21 2.40 10.34
C HIS A 439 -5.48 2.26 11.84
N ARG A 440 -4.46 2.46 12.68
CA ARG A 440 -4.62 2.38 14.14
C ARG A 440 -5.54 3.47 14.69
N VAL A 441 -5.53 4.69 14.11
CA VAL A 441 -6.49 5.74 14.45
C VAL A 441 -7.91 5.34 14.01
N ALA A 442 -8.08 4.74 12.84
CA ALA A 442 -9.38 4.22 12.40
C ALA A 442 -9.89 3.07 13.29
N LEU A 443 -9.00 2.18 13.72
CA LEU A 443 -9.33 1.17 14.72
C LEU A 443 -9.75 1.83 16.05
N ALA A 444 -9.00 2.83 16.53
CA ALA A 444 -9.34 3.59 17.72
C ALA A 444 -10.71 4.29 17.58
N GLN A 445 -11.06 4.81 16.39
CA GLN A 445 -12.37 5.40 16.11
C GLN A 445 -13.52 4.39 16.25
N VAL A 446 -13.27 3.13 15.92
CA VAL A 446 -14.24 2.05 16.15
C VAL A 446 -14.30 1.68 17.63
N LEU A 447 -13.15 1.49 18.28
CA LEU A 447 -13.03 1.05 19.68
C LEU A 447 -13.54 2.09 20.69
N ILE A 448 -13.46 3.38 20.38
CA ILE A 448 -13.87 4.46 21.30
C ILE A 448 -15.36 4.41 21.67
N ARG A 449 -16.16 3.75 20.84
CA ARG A 449 -17.59 3.51 21.07
C ARG A 449 -17.87 2.34 22.01
N GLU A 450 -16.83 1.63 22.46
CA GLU A 450 -16.92 0.44 23.33
C GLU A 450 -17.83 -0.66 22.71
N PRO A 451 -17.58 -1.07 21.46
CA PRO A 451 -18.38 -2.12 20.84
C PRO A 451 -18.16 -3.44 21.59
N LYS A 452 -19.10 -4.37 21.48
CA LYS A 452 -18.95 -5.76 21.97
C LYS A 452 -18.49 -6.71 20.86
N ILE A 453 -18.72 -6.32 19.61
CA ILE A 453 -18.29 -7.04 18.41
C ILE A 453 -17.58 -6.04 17.51
N VAL A 454 -16.35 -6.34 17.12
CA VAL A 454 -15.59 -5.57 16.13
C VAL A 454 -15.45 -6.39 14.87
N ILE A 455 -15.96 -5.87 13.76
CA ILE A 455 -15.82 -6.49 12.44
C ILE A 455 -14.73 -5.76 11.68
N LEU A 456 -13.73 -6.49 11.22
CA LEU A 456 -12.60 -5.99 10.45
C LEU A 456 -12.70 -6.57 9.03
N ASP A 457 -13.00 -5.73 8.03
CA ASP A 457 -13.08 -6.15 6.62
C ASP A 457 -11.78 -5.79 5.91
N GLU A 458 -10.95 -6.81 5.62
CA GLU A 458 -9.63 -6.73 5.01
C GLU A 458 -8.66 -5.77 5.76
N PRO A 459 -8.43 -5.99 7.07
CA PRO A 459 -7.71 -5.02 7.92
C PRO A 459 -6.24 -4.85 7.55
N THR A 460 -5.63 -5.79 6.83
CA THR A 460 -4.21 -5.72 6.45
C THR A 460 -3.99 -5.20 5.03
N GLY A 461 -4.99 -5.25 4.15
CA GLY A 461 -4.97 -4.71 2.79
C GLY A 461 -3.59 -4.74 2.11
N THR A 462 -3.09 -3.56 1.71
CA THR A 462 -1.77 -3.34 1.09
C THR A 462 -0.69 -2.93 2.11
N MET A 463 -0.85 -3.25 3.39
CA MET A 463 0.08 -2.84 4.44
C MET A 463 1.43 -3.54 4.33
N ASP A 464 2.48 -2.83 4.73
CA ASP A 464 3.80 -3.41 4.91
C ASP A 464 3.83 -4.44 6.06
N PRO A 465 4.78 -5.39 6.06
CA PRO A 465 4.84 -6.45 7.05
C PRO A 465 4.90 -5.96 8.50
N ILE A 466 5.51 -4.80 8.74
CA ILE A 466 5.67 -4.23 10.07
C ILE A 466 4.34 -3.67 10.57
N THR A 467 3.67 -2.90 9.71
CA THR A 467 2.34 -2.37 10.01
C THR A 467 1.34 -3.50 10.29
N LYS A 468 1.46 -4.65 9.58
CA LYS A 468 0.65 -5.85 9.86
C LYS A 468 0.88 -6.39 11.28
N ILE A 469 2.13 -6.42 11.75
CA ILE A 469 2.46 -6.83 13.11
C ILE A 469 1.89 -5.84 14.13
N ASP A 470 2.03 -4.54 13.88
CA ASP A 470 1.46 -3.50 14.75
C ASP A 470 -0.08 -3.65 14.85
N VAL A 471 -0.76 -3.93 13.73
CA VAL A 471 -2.22 -4.18 13.69
C VAL A 471 -2.59 -5.47 14.42
N LYS A 472 -1.82 -6.55 14.22
CA LYS A 472 -1.97 -7.82 14.95
C LYS A 472 -1.91 -7.57 16.47
N HIS A 473 -0.86 -6.91 16.95
CA HIS A 473 -0.71 -6.60 18.37
C HIS A 473 -1.87 -5.74 18.89
N SER A 474 -2.30 -4.74 18.12
CA SER A 474 -3.44 -3.89 18.50
C SER A 474 -4.74 -4.68 18.66
N ILE A 475 -5.02 -5.64 17.77
CA ILE A 475 -6.21 -6.49 17.86
C ILE A 475 -6.12 -7.42 19.08
N MET A 476 -4.96 -8.06 19.28
CA MET A 476 -4.75 -8.99 20.38
C MET A 476 -4.85 -8.29 21.74
N HIS A 477 -4.20 -7.13 21.91
CA HIS A 477 -4.34 -6.32 23.12
C HIS A 477 -5.76 -5.86 23.37
N SER A 478 -6.48 -5.39 22.31
CA SER A 478 -7.88 -4.99 22.47
C SER A 478 -8.76 -6.13 22.93
N ARG A 479 -8.54 -7.36 22.40
CA ARG A 479 -9.26 -8.56 22.88
C ARG A 479 -9.01 -8.82 24.36
N ASP A 480 -7.72 -8.80 24.77
CA ASP A 480 -7.31 -9.20 26.11
C ASP A 480 -7.66 -8.12 27.16
N ASP A 481 -7.56 -6.83 26.79
CA ASP A 481 -7.79 -5.70 27.72
C ASP A 481 -9.29 -5.40 27.97
N ILE A 482 -10.16 -5.58 26.97
CA ILE A 482 -11.58 -5.14 27.00
C ILE A 482 -12.59 -6.22 26.67
N ASP A 483 -12.17 -7.48 26.61
CA ASP A 483 -13.04 -8.65 26.41
C ASP A 483 -13.88 -8.58 25.12
N GLU A 484 -13.38 -7.94 24.06
CA GLU A 484 -14.10 -7.77 22.81
C GLU A 484 -14.04 -9.02 21.94
N THR A 485 -15.08 -9.20 21.12
CA THR A 485 -15.17 -10.27 20.13
C THR A 485 -14.86 -9.71 18.74
N PHE A 486 -13.95 -10.36 18.02
CA PHE A 486 -13.54 -9.90 16.70
C PHE A 486 -14.04 -10.85 15.61
N ILE A 487 -14.53 -10.30 14.50
CA ILE A 487 -14.82 -11.02 13.27
C ILE A 487 -13.93 -10.44 12.17
N VAL A 488 -12.99 -11.25 11.70
CA VAL A 488 -11.97 -10.80 10.73
C VAL A 488 -12.26 -11.40 9.37
N VAL A 489 -12.58 -10.57 8.40
CA VAL A 489 -12.67 -10.97 6.99
C VAL A 489 -11.33 -10.67 6.34
N SER A 490 -10.63 -11.69 5.86
CA SER A 490 -9.34 -11.49 5.19
C SER A 490 -9.03 -12.58 4.18
N HIS A 491 -8.16 -12.24 3.24
CA HIS A 491 -7.49 -13.18 2.35
C HIS A 491 -6.01 -13.38 2.73
N ASP A 492 -5.50 -12.63 3.72
CA ASP A 492 -4.12 -12.75 4.23
C ASP A 492 -4.01 -13.96 5.18
N MET A 493 -3.49 -15.06 4.63
CA MET A 493 -3.40 -16.34 5.35
C MET A 493 -2.44 -16.31 6.53
N GLU A 494 -1.35 -15.53 6.43
CA GLU A 494 -0.40 -15.39 7.54
C GLU A 494 -1.04 -14.63 8.68
N PHE A 495 -1.69 -13.52 8.37
CA PHE A 495 -2.37 -12.71 9.36
C PHE A 495 -3.47 -13.49 10.09
N VAL A 496 -4.38 -14.16 9.37
CA VAL A 496 -5.45 -14.95 10.02
C VAL A 496 -4.92 -16.13 10.80
N ARG A 497 -3.84 -16.79 10.35
CA ARG A 497 -3.18 -17.87 11.09
C ARG A 497 -2.69 -17.39 12.46
N ASP A 498 -2.17 -16.17 12.51
CA ASP A 498 -1.49 -15.64 13.69
C ASP A 498 -2.45 -15.03 14.71
N ILE A 499 -3.68 -14.65 14.31
CA ILE A 499 -4.62 -13.99 15.23
C ILE A 499 -5.94 -14.73 15.46
N CYS A 500 -6.42 -15.53 14.49
CA CYS A 500 -7.75 -16.12 14.59
C CYS A 500 -7.74 -17.45 15.39
N ASP A 501 -8.70 -17.60 16.29
CA ASP A 501 -8.92 -18.83 17.04
C ASP A 501 -9.55 -19.91 16.15
N ARG A 502 -10.59 -19.52 15.39
CA ARG A 502 -11.32 -20.38 14.45
C ARG A 502 -11.51 -19.67 13.10
N LEU A 503 -11.63 -20.47 12.04
CA LEU A 503 -11.88 -19.98 10.68
C LEU A 503 -13.14 -20.61 10.09
N ALA A 504 -13.84 -19.81 9.28
CA ALA A 504 -14.86 -20.25 8.34
C ALA A 504 -14.35 -20.04 6.91
N LEU A 505 -14.28 -21.12 6.13
CA LEU A 505 -13.91 -21.08 4.71
C LEU A 505 -15.16 -20.90 3.85
N MET A 506 -15.24 -19.78 3.11
CA MET A 506 -16.35 -19.49 2.19
C MET A 506 -15.99 -19.80 0.74
N ARG A 507 -16.90 -20.52 0.05
CA ARG A 507 -16.84 -20.78 -1.40
C ARG A 507 -18.23 -20.59 -2.03
N GLY A 508 -18.31 -19.73 -3.06
CA GLY A 508 -19.57 -19.53 -3.80
C GLY A 508 -20.79 -19.19 -2.93
N GLY A 509 -20.60 -18.33 -1.93
CA GLY A 509 -21.64 -17.89 -1.01
C GLY A 509 -21.94 -18.87 0.13
N LYS A 510 -21.26 -20.01 0.25
CA LYS A 510 -21.47 -21.01 1.30
C LYS A 510 -20.27 -21.12 2.20
N ILE A 511 -20.48 -21.41 3.47
CA ILE A 511 -19.43 -21.91 4.35
C ILE A 511 -19.28 -23.42 4.07
N VAL A 512 -18.07 -23.82 3.67
CA VAL A 512 -17.75 -25.21 3.35
C VAL A 512 -17.03 -25.92 4.49
N GLU A 513 -16.40 -25.18 5.37
CA GLU A 513 -15.67 -25.68 6.52
C GLU A 513 -15.62 -24.64 7.65
N ILE A 514 -15.73 -25.09 8.90
CA ILE A 514 -15.48 -24.30 10.12
C ILE A 514 -14.67 -25.17 11.07
N GLY A 515 -13.60 -24.64 11.62
CA GLY A 515 -12.75 -25.37 12.57
C GLY A 515 -11.68 -24.48 13.20
N LYS A 516 -10.79 -25.09 13.97
CA LYS A 516 -9.60 -24.40 14.47
C LYS A 516 -8.76 -23.90 13.29
N THR A 517 -8.16 -22.75 13.46
CA THR A 517 -7.39 -22.09 12.39
C THR A 517 -6.38 -23.01 11.72
N ALA A 518 -5.59 -23.75 12.52
CA ALA A 518 -4.57 -24.67 11.98
C ALA A 518 -5.19 -25.82 11.15
N GLU A 519 -6.35 -26.33 11.53
CA GLU A 519 -7.04 -27.43 10.83
C GLU A 519 -7.57 -26.96 9.47
N VAL A 520 -8.31 -25.84 9.45
CA VAL A 520 -8.89 -25.29 8.21
C VAL A 520 -7.80 -24.90 7.22
N LEU A 521 -6.71 -24.27 7.68
CA LEU A 521 -5.58 -23.90 6.83
C LEU A 521 -4.81 -25.12 6.28
N ALA A 522 -4.77 -26.24 7.00
CA ALA A 522 -4.16 -27.48 6.53
C ALA A 522 -4.92 -28.10 5.36
N HIS A 523 -6.23 -27.98 5.34
CA HIS A 523 -7.12 -28.53 4.30
C HIS A 523 -7.18 -27.69 3.02
N LEU A 524 -6.60 -26.48 3.00
CA LEU A 524 -6.51 -25.67 1.79
C LEU A 524 -5.57 -26.33 0.76
N THR A 525 -6.03 -26.44 -0.48
CA THR A 525 -5.22 -26.90 -1.60
C THR A 525 -4.10 -25.89 -1.92
N GLU A 526 -3.02 -26.34 -2.57
CA GLU A 526 -1.93 -25.43 -3.00
C GLU A 526 -2.44 -24.30 -3.90
N ASP A 527 -3.39 -24.60 -4.79
CA ASP A 527 -4.00 -23.59 -5.67
C ASP A 527 -4.84 -22.58 -4.88
N GLU A 528 -5.53 -23.02 -3.84
CA GLU A 528 -6.30 -22.13 -2.97
C GLU A 528 -5.38 -21.24 -2.13
N ARG A 529 -4.31 -21.78 -1.58
CA ARG A 529 -3.29 -20.99 -0.87
C ARG A 529 -2.70 -19.92 -1.78
N LYS A 530 -2.35 -20.27 -3.02
CA LYS A 530 -1.84 -19.31 -4.02
C LYS A 530 -2.87 -18.25 -4.42
N ILE A 531 -4.14 -18.65 -4.61
CA ILE A 531 -5.20 -17.72 -5.04
C ILE A 531 -5.68 -16.83 -3.88
N MET A 532 -5.72 -17.36 -2.65
CA MET A 532 -6.12 -16.59 -1.47
C MET A 532 -5.00 -15.69 -0.93
N SER A 533 -3.74 -15.99 -1.22
CA SER A 533 -2.62 -15.10 -0.95
C SER A 533 -2.46 -13.97 -1.99
N GLN A 534 -3.32 -13.94 -3.03
CA GLN A 534 -3.36 -12.84 -4.00
C GLN A 534 -4.34 -11.78 -3.50
N PRO A 535 -3.91 -10.52 -3.28
CA PRO A 535 -4.80 -9.41 -3.00
C PRO A 535 -5.84 -9.29 -4.12
N THR A 536 -7.05 -8.99 -3.76
CA THR A 536 -8.15 -8.77 -4.72
C THR A 536 -7.89 -7.53 -5.54
N ALA A 537 -8.08 -7.65 -6.86
CA ALA A 537 -8.05 -6.55 -7.83
C ALA A 537 -9.14 -5.51 -7.56
#